data_68ad7485454cbbe23af9b8d6a881bee4
#
_entry.id   68ad7485454cbbe23af9b8d6a881bee4
#
_cell.length_a   1.000
_cell.length_b   1.000
_cell.length_c   1.000
_cell.angle_alpha   90.00
_cell.angle_beta   90.00
_cell.angle_gamma   90.00
#
_symmetry.space_group_name_H-M   'P 1'
#
loop_
_entity.id
_entity.type
_entity.pdbx_description
1 polymer ?
#
loop_
_entity_poly.entity_id
_entity_poly.type
_entity_poly.pdbx_seq_one_letter_code
_entity_poly.pdbx_strand_id
1 'polypeptide(L)'
;DGGTIRLPRIVGRGRALEIILTGRQVKAEECLALGLCEYIVEDGQSRQKAEELAHQIARFPQVCVQADRSSVYAQEGLSMIDALKQEWFNGKQALSEEGLNGANNFKKGFGRHGDFDKLGEEDEQY
;
A
#
# COMPACT_ATOMS: atom_id res chain seq x y z
N ASP A 1 -12.94 8.47 -18.81
CA ASP A 1 -11.69 7.85 -18.35
C ASP A 1 -11.39 8.11 -16.86
N GLY A 2 -12.08 9.05 -16.20
CA GLY A 2 -11.98 9.33 -14.76
C GLY A 2 -10.78 10.17 -14.34
N GLY A 3 -10.00 10.73 -15.25
CA GLY A 3 -8.86 11.61 -14.94
C GLY A 3 -9.26 12.83 -14.13
N THR A 4 -10.35 13.51 -14.51
CA THR A 4 -10.88 14.68 -13.80
C THR A 4 -11.43 14.36 -12.40
N ILE A 5 -11.66 13.10 -12.09
CA ILE A 5 -12.13 12.64 -10.78
C ILE A 5 -10.97 12.16 -9.91
N ARG A 6 -10.05 11.36 -10.48
CA ARG A 6 -8.94 10.73 -9.72
C ARG A 6 -7.80 11.70 -9.48
N LEU A 7 -7.39 12.46 -10.48
CA LEU A 7 -6.22 13.36 -10.35
C LEU A 7 -6.37 14.37 -9.20
N PRO A 8 -7.51 15.11 -9.05
CA PRO A 8 -7.65 16.04 -7.94
C PRO A 8 -7.60 15.40 -6.54
N ARG A 9 -7.95 14.12 -6.43
CA ARG A 9 -7.88 13.38 -5.16
C ARG A 9 -6.46 13.03 -4.75
N ILE A 10 -5.57 12.90 -5.74
CA ILE A 10 -4.15 12.60 -5.50
C ILE A 10 -3.34 13.89 -5.29
N VAL A 11 -3.41 14.82 -6.23
CA VAL A 11 -2.51 15.99 -6.27
C VAL A 11 -3.13 17.27 -5.72
N GLY A 12 -4.40 17.24 -5.36
CA GLY A 12 -5.18 18.41 -4.96
C GLY A 12 -5.73 19.18 -6.16
N ARG A 13 -6.80 19.97 -5.90
CA ARG A 13 -7.58 20.63 -6.95
C ARG A 13 -6.78 21.61 -7.80
N GLY A 14 -5.92 22.42 -7.17
CA GLY A 14 -5.15 23.47 -7.89
C GLY A 14 -4.20 22.86 -8.94
N ARG A 15 -3.38 21.89 -8.53
CA ARG A 15 -2.45 21.20 -9.44
C ARG A 15 -3.18 20.41 -10.51
N ALA A 16 -4.27 19.74 -10.15
CA ALA A 16 -5.08 18.99 -11.11
C ALA A 16 -5.66 19.91 -12.19
N LEU A 17 -6.19 21.07 -11.82
CA LEU A 17 -6.69 22.07 -12.80
C LEU A 17 -5.59 22.56 -13.72
N GLU A 18 -4.42 22.89 -13.19
CA GLU A 18 -3.27 23.32 -13.99
C GLU A 18 -2.88 22.26 -15.02
N ILE A 19 -2.69 21.01 -14.59
CA ILE A 19 -2.30 19.90 -15.48
C ILE A 19 -3.37 19.62 -16.53
N ILE A 20 -4.65 19.54 -16.12
CA ILE A 20 -5.76 19.19 -17.02
C ILE A 20 -6.00 20.31 -18.05
N LEU A 21 -6.03 21.57 -17.61
CA LEU A 21 -6.39 22.68 -18.49
C LEU A 21 -5.28 23.07 -19.45
N THR A 22 -4.01 22.86 -19.06
CA THR A 22 -2.87 23.11 -19.95
C THR A 22 -2.57 21.94 -20.86
N GLY A 23 -2.95 20.72 -20.46
CA GLY A 23 -2.60 19.50 -21.20
C GLY A 23 -1.10 19.22 -21.26
N ARG A 24 -0.30 19.87 -20.40
CA ARG A 24 1.15 19.69 -20.40
C ARG A 24 1.56 18.28 -19.96
N GLN A 25 2.73 17.86 -20.39
CA GLN A 25 3.35 16.65 -19.90
C GLN A 25 3.83 16.84 -18.46
N VAL A 26 3.68 15.79 -17.63
CA VAL A 26 4.23 15.67 -16.29
C VAL A 26 5.38 14.66 -16.35
N LYS A 27 6.60 15.09 -16.04
CA LYS A 27 7.79 14.23 -16.07
C LYS A 27 7.83 13.31 -14.85
N ALA A 28 8.66 12.27 -14.90
CA ALA A 28 8.76 11.23 -13.87
C ALA A 28 9.06 11.80 -12.48
N GLU A 29 10.02 12.71 -12.38
CA GLU A 29 10.41 13.33 -11.11
C GLU A 29 9.26 14.17 -10.51
N GLU A 30 8.51 14.86 -11.36
CA GLU A 30 7.32 15.60 -10.93
C GLU A 30 6.20 14.64 -10.53
N CYS A 31 6.00 13.53 -11.24
CA CYS A 31 5.04 12.49 -10.84
C CYS A 31 5.33 11.95 -9.44
N LEU A 32 6.60 11.66 -9.13
CA LEU A 32 7.02 11.23 -7.80
C LEU A 32 6.76 12.31 -6.75
N ALA A 33 7.14 13.55 -7.03
CA ALA A 33 6.94 14.68 -6.11
C ALA A 33 5.46 14.98 -5.85
N LEU A 34 4.58 14.68 -6.80
CA LEU A 34 3.13 14.86 -6.69
C LEU A 34 2.39 13.65 -6.12
N GLY A 35 3.06 12.52 -5.91
CA GLY A 35 2.43 11.27 -5.47
C GLY A 35 1.59 10.58 -6.56
N LEU A 36 1.92 10.81 -7.83
CA LEU A 36 1.31 10.11 -8.96
C LEU A 36 1.95 8.76 -9.24
N CYS A 37 3.16 8.55 -8.75
CA CYS A 37 3.85 7.26 -8.68
C CYS A 37 4.67 7.21 -7.39
N GLU A 38 4.97 6.01 -6.92
CA GLU A 38 5.73 5.74 -5.70
C GLU A 38 7.21 5.51 -5.97
N TYR A 39 7.58 5.13 -7.21
CA TYR A 39 8.94 4.81 -7.61
C TYR A 39 9.23 5.33 -9.01
N ILE A 40 10.48 5.75 -9.21
CA ILE A 40 11.07 5.97 -10.53
C ILE A 40 12.15 4.90 -10.72
N VAL A 41 12.18 4.30 -11.90
CA VAL A 41 13.18 3.31 -12.29
C VAL A 41 13.69 3.63 -13.69
N GLU A 42 14.82 3.02 -14.06
CA GLU A 42 15.35 3.12 -15.42
C GLU A 42 14.35 2.65 -16.48
N ASP A 43 14.47 3.18 -17.68
CA ASP A 43 13.57 2.85 -18.77
C ASP A 43 13.54 1.33 -19.05
N GLY A 44 12.33 0.79 -19.16
CA GLY A 44 12.09 -0.63 -19.31
C GLY A 44 12.07 -1.47 -18.01
N GLN A 45 12.44 -0.90 -16.85
CA GLN A 45 12.52 -1.64 -15.58
C GLN A 45 11.23 -1.60 -14.74
N SER A 46 10.18 -0.92 -15.19
CA SER A 46 8.95 -0.73 -14.41
C SER A 46 8.25 -2.06 -14.08
N ARG A 47 8.25 -3.01 -15.02
CA ARG A 47 7.68 -4.34 -14.79
C ARG A 47 8.44 -5.11 -13.72
N GLN A 48 9.77 -5.13 -13.78
CA GLN A 48 10.60 -5.80 -12.79
C GLN A 48 10.34 -5.23 -11.40
N LYS A 49 10.32 -3.90 -11.26
CA LYS A 49 10.03 -3.25 -9.98
C LYS A 49 8.65 -3.57 -9.45
N ALA A 50 7.64 -3.62 -10.30
CA ALA A 50 6.29 -4.00 -9.92
C ALA A 50 6.22 -5.46 -9.44
N GLU A 51 6.91 -6.39 -10.12
CA GLU A 51 6.99 -7.80 -9.72
C GLU A 51 7.73 -7.96 -8.37
N GLU A 52 8.82 -7.22 -8.13
CA GLU A 52 9.52 -7.18 -6.84
C GLU A 52 8.59 -6.76 -5.70
N LEU A 53 7.83 -5.67 -5.90
CA LEU A 53 6.85 -5.20 -4.91
C LEU A 53 5.73 -6.21 -4.67
N ALA A 54 5.23 -6.84 -5.75
CA ALA A 54 4.20 -7.87 -5.64
C ALA A 54 4.72 -9.08 -4.84
N HIS A 55 5.95 -9.52 -5.06
CA HIS A 55 6.57 -10.58 -4.28
C HIS A 55 6.77 -10.19 -2.81
N GLN A 56 7.17 -8.95 -2.52
CA GLN A 56 7.25 -8.46 -1.14
C GLN A 56 5.88 -8.52 -0.45
N ILE A 57 4.82 -8.01 -1.10
CA ILE A 57 3.46 -8.03 -0.56
C ILE A 57 2.96 -9.46 -0.36
N ALA A 58 3.30 -10.38 -1.27
CA ALA A 58 2.90 -11.79 -1.17
C ALA A 58 3.51 -12.53 0.03
N ARG A 59 4.58 -12.01 0.65
CA ARG A 59 5.19 -12.59 1.86
C ARG A 59 4.41 -12.28 3.15
N PHE A 60 3.56 -11.27 3.15
CA PHE A 60 2.72 -10.92 4.31
C PHE A 60 1.50 -11.85 4.43
N PRO A 61 0.90 -11.98 5.65
CA PRO A 61 -0.35 -12.69 5.85
C PRO A 61 -1.46 -12.13 4.96
N GLN A 62 -1.99 -12.94 4.06
CA GLN A 62 -2.84 -12.45 2.98
C GLN A 62 -4.24 -12.03 3.44
N VAL A 63 -4.76 -12.61 4.51
CA VAL A 63 -6.05 -12.17 5.08
C VAL A 63 -5.93 -10.74 5.62
N CYS A 64 -4.82 -10.41 6.31
CA CYS A 64 -4.52 -9.06 6.76
C CYS A 64 -4.35 -8.09 5.58
N VAL A 65 -3.53 -8.45 4.59
CA VAL A 65 -3.30 -7.62 3.39
C VAL A 65 -4.60 -7.28 2.67
N GLN A 66 -5.50 -8.26 2.50
CA GLN A 66 -6.77 -8.04 1.83
C GLN A 66 -7.73 -7.19 2.69
N ALA A 67 -7.74 -7.38 4.01
CA ALA A 67 -8.53 -6.57 4.93
C ALA A 67 -8.10 -5.09 4.90
N ASP A 68 -6.79 -4.82 5.00
CA ASP A 68 -6.23 -3.47 4.95
C ASP A 68 -6.51 -2.79 3.61
N ARG A 69 -6.28 -3.52 2.51
CA ARG A 69 -6.59 -3.03 1.16
C ARG A 69 -8.08 -2.69 1.03
N SER A 70 -8.97 -3.54 1.52
CA SER A 70 -10.41 -3.30 1.48
C SER A 70 -10.80 -2.08 2.29
N SER A 71 -10.19 -1.88 3.46
CA SER A 71 -10.44 -0.72 4.33
C SER A 71 -10.01 0.59 3.66
N VAL A 72 -8.85 0.61 3.00
CA VAL A 72 -8.37 1.79 2.26
C VAL A 72 -9.36 2.23 1.18
N TYR A 73 -9.98 1.30 0.46
CA TYR A 73 -10.98 1.65 -0.55
C TYR A 73 -12.37 1.95 0.05
N ALA A 74 -12.79 1.19 1.04
CA ALA A 74 -14.14 1.31 1.59
C ALA A 74 -14.37 2.60 2.40
N GLN A 75 -13.32 3.20 2.94
CA GLN A 75 -13.41 4.42 3.73
C GLN A 75 -13.68 5.69 2.91
N GLU A 76 -13.57 5.61 1.59
CA GLU A 76 -13.67 6.78 0.71
C GLU A 76 -15.07 7.40 0.79
N GLY A 77 -15.13 8.68 1.15
CA GLY A 77 -16.39 9.43 1.32
C GLY A 77 -17.11 9.22 2.65
N LEU A 78 -16.60 8.36 3.53
CA LEU A 78 -17.17 8.16 4.87
C LEU A 78 -16.74 9.24 5.85
N SER A 79 -17.55 9.44 6.92
CA SER A 79 -17.07 10.17 8.09
C SER A 79 -15.93 9.41 8.77
N MET A 80 -15.06 10.09 9.52
CA MET A 80 -13.97 9.43 10.27
C MET A 80 -14.50 8.31 11.18
N ILE A 81 -15.62 8.54 11.86
CA ILE A 81 -16.22 7.55 12.75
C ILE A 81 -16.68 6.31 11.98
N ASP A 82 -17.30 6.50 10.83
CA ASP A 82 -17.81 5.38 10.04
C ASP A 82 -16.68 4.65 9.32
N ALA A 83 -15.62 5.37 8.90
CA ALA A 83 -14.41 4.77 8.37
C ALA A 83 -13.72 3.85 9.40
N LEU A 84 -13.56 4.30 10.66
CA LEU A 84 -12.99 3.48 11.74
C LEU A 84 -13.85 2.24 12.05
N LYS A 85 -15.18 2.35 12.00
CA LYS A 85 -16.07 1.19 12.14
C LYS A 85 -15.88 0.19 10.98
N GLN A 86 -15.76 0.71 9.75
CA GLN A 86 -15.54 -0.11 8.56
C GLN A 86 -14.19 -0.83 8.61
N GLU A 87 -13.12 -0.15 9.04
CA GLU A 87 -11.81 -0.74 9.26
C GLU A 87 -11.88 -1.88 10.30
N TRP A 88 -12.51 -1.64 11.45
CA TRP A 88 -12.72 -2.68 12.46
C TRP A 88 -13.46 -3.89 11.90
N PHE A 89 -14.52 -3.66 11.13
CA PHE A 89 -15.30 -4.73 10.53
C PHE A 89 -14.48 -5.57 9.56
N ASN A 90 -13.67 -4.92 8.70
CA ASN A 90 -12.80 -5.59 7.75
C ASN A 90 -11.65 -6.35 8.44
N GLY A 91 -11.05 -5.75 9.48
CA GLY A 91 -9.91 -6.33 10.19
C GLY A 91 -10.26 -7.46 11.16
N LYS A 92 -11.52 -7.55 11.62
CA LYS A 92 -11.96 -8.53 12.61
C LYS A 92 -11.69 -9.98 12.20
N GLN A 93 -11.92 -10.33 10.94
CA GLN A 93 -11.67 -11.67 10.43
C GLN A 93 -10.17 -11.98 10.41
N ALA A 94 -9.35 -11.06 9.90
CA ALA A 94 -7.90 -11.19 9.88
C ALA A 94 -7.33 -11.39 11.29
N LEU A 95 -7.83 -10.64 12.27
CA LEU A 95 -7.44 -10.77 13.66
C LEU A 95 -7.76 -12.18 14.23
N SER A 96 -8.90 -12.74 13.89
CA SER A 96 -9.31 -14.06 14.36
C SER A 96 -8.57 -15.22 13.68
N GLU A 97 -8.23 -15.09 12.40
CA GLU A 97 -7.61 -16.16 11.60
C GLU A 97 -6.08 -16.14 11.66
N GLU A 98 -5.47 -14.96 11.60
CA GLU A 98 -4.01 -14.81 11.47
C GLU A 98 -3.37 -14.04 12.63
N GLY A 99 -4.15 -13.32 13.47
CA GLY A 99 -3.64 -12.37 14.44
C GLY A 99 -2.67 -12.98 15.46
N LEU A 100 -2.95 -14.17 15.98
CA LEU A 100 -2.06 -14.86 16.93
C LEU A 100 -0.74 -15.30 16.29
N ASN A 101 -0.80 -15.88 15.11
CA ASN A 101 0.37 -16.32 14.38
C ASN A 101 1.21 -15.12 13.90
N GLY A 102 0.55 -14.08 13.37
CA GLY A 102 1.20 -12.84 12.97
C GLY A 102 1.90 -12.15 14.15
N ALA A 103 1.25 -12.05 15.31
CA ALA A 103 1.84 -11.46 16.51
C ALA A 103 3.06 -12.26 17.01
N ASN A 104 2.99 -13.59 16.99
CA ASN A 104 4.11 -14.44 17.37
C ASN A 104 5.29 -14.31 16.41
N ASN A 105 5.04 -14.29 15.11
CA ASN A 105 6.07 -14.07 14.09
C ASN A 105 6.71 -12.69 14.20
N PHE A 106 5.89 -11.65 14.44
CA PHE A 106 6.38 -10.29 14.66
C PHE A 106 7.26 -10.18 15.91
N LYS A 107 6.92 -10.88 17.01
CA LYS A 107 7.77 -10.94 18.22
C LYS A 107 9.12 -11.57 17.93
N LYS A 108 9.18 -12.56 17.07
CA LYS A 108 10.41 -13.21 16.59
C LYS A 108 11.19 -12.38 15.54
N GLY A 109 10.70 -11.21 15.16
CA GLY A 109 11.32 -10.32 14.18
C GLY A 109 10.83 -10.50 12.74
N PHE A 110 10.08 -11.55 12.44
CA PHE A 110 9.61 -11.88 11.10
C PHE A 110 8.60 -10.85 10.57
N GLY A 111 8.86 -10.28 9.41
CA GLY A 111 8.02 -9.26 8.79
C GLY A 111 8.12 -7.88 9.44
N ARG A 112 8.95 -7.70 10.49
CA ARG A 112 9.17 -6.41 11.12
C ARG A 112 9.89 -5.48 10.13
N HIS A 113 9.31 -4.32 9.85
CA HIS A 113 9.79 -3.38 8.83
C HIS A 113 9.88 -3.96 7.41
N GLY A 114 9.05 -4.98 7.08
CA GLY A 114 9.09 -5.67 5.80
C GLY A 114 10.24 -6.67 5.64
N ASP A 115 11.00 -6.92 6.70
CA ASP A 115 12.09 -7.87 6.71
C ASP A 115 11.58 -9.29 7.06
N PHE A 116 11.70 -10.22 6.11
CA PHE A 116 11.30 -11.61 6.28
C PHE A 116 12.49 -12.58 6.32
N ASP A 117 13.71 -12.07 6.30
CA ASP A 117 14.91 -12.92 6.16
C ASP A 117 15.53 -13.26 7.54
N LYS A 118 15.06 -12.63 8.62
CA LYS A 118 15.60 -12.84 9.98
C LYS A 118 15.18 -14.12 10.70
N LEU A 119 14.29 -14.93 10.15
CA LEU A 119 13.90 -16.21 10.76
C LEU A 119 14.89 -17.36 10.51
N GLY A 120 15.91 -17.17 9.67
CA GLY A 120 16.92 -18.18 9.39
C GLY A 120 18.13 -18.18 10.34
N GLU A 121 18.30 -17.13 11.14
CA GLU A 121 19.53 -16.96 11.94
C GLU A 121 19.38 -17.33 13.44
N GLU A 122 18.15 -17.49 13.97
CA GLU A 122 17.92 -17.76 15.40
C GLU A 122 17.63 -19.24 15.75
N ASP A 123 17.39 -20.11 14.77
CA ASP A 123 17.10 -21.54 15.04
C ASP A 123 18.34 -22.46 15.05
N GLU A 124 19.58 -21.94 14.90
CA GLU A 124 20.83 -22.72 15.01
C GLU A 124 21.48 -22.67 16.42
N GLN A 125 20.84 -22.08 17.42
CA GLN A 125 21.41 -22.00 18.78
C GLN A 125 20.48 -22.59 19.86
N TYR A 126 19.97 -23.83 19.67
CA TYR A 126 19.55 -24.66 20.81
C TYR A 126 19.69 -26.14 20.49
#